data_874269dfa6955fd400962262ee5e5073
#
_entry.id   874269dfa6955fd400962262ee5e5073
#
_cell.length_a   1.000
_cell.length_b   1.000
_cell.length_c   1.000
_cell.angle_alpha   90.00
_cell.angle_beta   90.00
_cell.angle_gamma   90.00
#
_symmetry.space_group_name_H-M   'P 1'
#
loop_
_entity.id
_entity.type
_entity.pdbx_description
1 polymer ?
#
loop_
_entity_poly.entity_id
_entity_poly.type
_entity_poly.pdbx_seq_one_letter_code
_entity_poly.pdbx_strand_id
1 'polypeptide(L)'
;MKKYLILDFGKVLAYHKTGDWFITPLFLELIDMDKLNREDILKAMSNFSDILSRKATTLEEEYSIFYDFYKNTFNILNYSVSEEILENLAIDFTYTDHKYGFYDDIYNELDILKNKYILILLSDNWPCCNPIMDERNLSKYFDKIYISSFYGTKKSNGDFFDILINEYNIKPGEAYFVDDNESLLDIAKEKNLDVRQMDREGVVVSSKHEIIHDLKYFY
;
A
#
# COMPACT_ATOMS: atom_id res chain seq x y z
N MET A 1 2.63 2.95 -28.35
CA MET A 1 1.34 3.28 -27.64
C MET A 1 1.41 2.61 -26.30
N LYS A 2 1.04 3.32 -25.22
CA LYS A 2 0.97 2.74 -23.86
C LYS A 2 -0.09 1.65 -23.83
N LYS A 3 0.27 0.50 -23.28
CA LYS A 3 -0.60 -0.67 -23.18
C LYS A 3 -0.99 -0.96 -21.73
N TYR A 4 -0.10 -0.66 -20.79
CA TYR A 4 -0.27 -0.99 -19.38
C TYR A 4 -0.37 0.28 -18.53
N LEU A 5 -1.25 0.26 -17.55
CA LEU A 5 -1.32 1.24 -16.48
C LEU A 5 -1.19 0.49 -15.15
N ILE A 6 -0.04 0.68 -14.51
CA ILE A 6 0.32 0.05 -13.24
C ILE A 6 0.06 1.06 -12.14
N LEU A 7 -0.79 0.70 -11.18
CA LEU A 7 -1.22 1.57 -10.09
C LEU A 7 -0.73 1.02 -8.75
N ASP A 8 -0.27 1.89 -7.86
CA ASP A 8 -0.17 1.56 -6.44
C ASP A 8 -1.57 1.57 -5.79
N PHE A 9 -1.66 1.02 -4.59
CA PHE A 9 -2.87 1.01 -3.78
C PHE A 9 -2.96 2.26 -2.90
N GLY A 10 -1.93 2.48 -2.06
CA GLY A 10 -1.92 3.55 -1.08
C GLY A 10 -1.83 4.93 -1.71
N LYS A 11 -2.67 5.88 -1.27
CA LYS A 11 -2.77 7.24 -1.78
C LYS A 11 -3.02 7.37 -3.29
N VAL A 12 -3.19 6.25 -3.98
CA VAL A 12 -3.64 6.20 -5.39
C VAL A 12 -5.10 5.77 -5.46
N LEU A 13 -5.46 4.65 -4.85
CA LEU A 13 -6.82 4.11 -4.80
C LEU A 13 -7.46 4.27 -3.41
N ALA A 14 -6.66 4.13 -2.35
CA ALA A 14 -7.10 4.17 -0.97
C ALA A 14 -6.14 4.98 -0.10
N TYR A 15 -6.63 5.44 1.04
CA TYR A 15 -5.84 6.17 2.04
C TYR A 15 -6.05 5.58 3.43
N HIS A 16 -5.10 5.80 4.33
CA HIS A 16 -5.26 5.45 5.74
C HIS A 16 -6.07 6.49 6.47
N LYS A 17 -7.13 6.07 7.13
CA LYS A 17 -8.06 6.96 7.85
C LYS A 17 -7.39 7.76 8.96
N THR A 18 -6.33 7.25 9.56
CA THR A 18 -5.58 7.93 10.61
C THR A 18 -4.38 8.74 10.10
N GLY A 19 -4.05 8.60 8.82
CA GLY A 19 -2.84 9.16 8.21
C GLY A 19 -1.59 8.29 8.37
N ASP A 20 -1.64 7.22 9.18
CA ASP A 20 -0.50 6.33 9.45
C ASP A 20 -0.84 4.88 9.12
N TRP A 21 0.12 4.17 8.49
CA TRP A 21 -0.09 2.81 7.98
C TRP A 21 -0.42 1.78 9.07
N PHE A 22 0.15 1.90 10.26
CA PHE A 22 0.06 0.89 11.31
C PHE A 22 -0.73 1.36 12.54
N ILE A 23 -1.17 2.61 12.54
CA ILE A 23 -2.06 3.15 13.58
C ILE A 23 -3.48 3.14 13.02
N THR A 24 -4.24 2.07 13.31
CA THR A 24 -5.63 1.94 12.85
C THR A 24 -6.57 2.78 13.71
N PRO A 25 -7.83 3.03 13.29
CA PRO A 25 -8.82 3.65 14.17
C PRO A 25 -8.99 2.89 15.50
N LEU A 26 -9.01 1.54 15.47
CA LEU A 26 -9.09 0.73 16.68
C LEU A 26 -7.87 0.91 17.59
N PHE A 27 -6.68 1.09 17.02
CA PHE A 27 -5.48 1.41 17.80
C PHE A 27 -5.70 2.68 18.64
N LEU A 28 -6.27 3.73 18.02
CA LEU A 28 -6.54 5.00 18.72
C LEU A 28 -7.66 4.88 19.76
N GLU A 29 -8.56 3.91 19.62
CA GLU A 29 -9.63 3.63 20.61
C GLU A 29 -9.11 2.85 21.83
N LEU A 30 -8.22 1.88 21.60
CA LEU A 30 -7.74 0.95 22.63
C LEU A 30 -6.52 1.46 23.40
N ILE A 31 -5.74 2.34 22.79
CA ILE A 31 -4.48 2.82 23.36
C ILE A 31 -4.65 4.24 23.90
N ASP A 32 -4.26 4.42 25.16
CA ASP A 32 -4.30 5.71 25.85
C ASP A 32 -3.23 6.65 25.29
N MET A 33 -3.64 7.47 24.32
CA MET A 33 -2.78 8.43 23.64
C MET A 33 -2.34 9.61 24.52
N ASP A 34 -2.92 9.77 25.72
CA ASP A 34 -2.43 10.75 26.71
C ASP A 34 -1.14 10.25 27.40
N LYS A 35 -0.89 8.94 27.36
CA LYS A 35 0.31 8.31 27.93
C LYS A 35 1.40 8.03 26.90
N LEU A 36 1.07 8.03 25.61
CA LEU A 36 1.99 7.71 24.52
C LEU A 36 2.01 8.83 23.48
N ASN A 37 3.18 9.40 23.25
CA ASN A 37 3.37 10.33 22.17
C ASN A 37 3.34 9.60 20.81
N ARG A 38 2.58 10.14 19.86
CA ARG A 38 2.48 9.59 18.48
C ARG A 38 3.84 9.45 17.78
N GLU A 39 4.73 10.41 17.96
CA GLU A 39 6.07 10.39 17.39
C GLU A 39 6.90 9.21 17.94
N ASP A 40 6.81 8.94 19.25
CA ASP A 40 7.49 7.80 19.87
C ASP A 40 6.93 6.46 19.37
N ILE A 41 5.61 6.36 19.15
CA ILE A 41 4.98 5.18 18.57
C ILE A 41 5.52 4.94 17.16
N LEU A 42 5.50 5.95 16.29
CA LEU A 42 6.01 5.84 14.91
C LEU A 42 7.49 5.48 14.88
N LYS A 43 8.29 6.05 15.79
CA LYS A 43 9.70 5.70 15.95
C LYS A 43 9.89 4.25 16.41
N ALA A 44 9.09 3.77 17.35
CA ALA A 44 9.14 2.36 17.77
C ALA A 44 8.77 1.43 16.61
N MET A 45 7.70 1.75 15.85
CA MET A 45 7.26 1.00 14.68
C MET A 45 8.31 0.98 13.55
N SER A 46 9.07 2.07 13.37
CA SER A 46 10.11 2.15 12.33
C SER A 46 11.27 1.18 12.53
N ASN A 47 11.46 0.61 13.73
CA ASN A 47 12.44 -0.46 13.96
C ASN A 47 12.11 -1.76 13.20
N PHE A 48 10.90 -1.88 12.67
CA PHE A 48 10.43 -3.03 11.90
C PHE A 48 10.29 -2.70 10.41
N SER A 49 11.18 -1.86 9.87
CA SER A 49 11.15 -1.43 8.45
C SER A 49 11.27 -2.59 7.44
N ASP A 50 11.74 -3.76 7.88
CA ASP A 50 11.81 -4.99 7.10
C ASP A 50 10.43 -5.68 6.96
N ILE A 51 9.43 -5.26 7.73
CA ILE A 51 8.11 -5.91 7.77
C ILE A 51 7.50 -6.05 6.37
N LEU A 52 7.60 -5.03 5.52
CA LEU A 52 7.07 -5.04 4.14
C LEU A 52 7.80 -6.03 3.21
N SER A 53 8.98 -6.53 3.61
CA SER A 53 9.74 -7.54 2.87
C SER A 53 9.49 -8.97 3.37
N ARG A 54 8.75 -9.14 4.48
CA ARG A 54 8.45 -10.46 5.01
C ARG A 54 7.46 -11.17 4.11
N LYS A 55 7.75 -12.43 3.82
CA LYS A 55 6.82 -13.25 3.05
C LYS A 55 5.64 -13.67 3.92
N ALA A 56 4.45 -13.41 3.41
CA ALA A 56 3.19 -13.91 3.94
C ALA A 56 2.24 -14.15 2.77
N THR A 57 1.60 -15.31 2.75
CA THR A 57 0.72 -15.76 1.67
C THR A 57 -0.69 -16.04 2.15
N THR A 58 -0.90 -16.08 3.45
CA THR A 58 -2.20 -16.28 4.08
C THR A 58 -2.49 -15.20 5.13
N LEU A 59 -3.76 -15.04 5.48
CA LEU A 59 -4.17 -14.11 6.55
C LEU A 59 -3.65 -14.55 7.92
N GLU A 60 -3.49 -15.85 8.17
CA GLU A 60 -2.94 -16.36 9.43
C GLU A 60 -1.46 -16.00 9.60
N GLU A 61 -0.68 -16.08 8.50
CA GLU A 61 0.72 -15.64 8.50
C GLU A 61 0.81 -14.13 8.73
N GLU A 62 -0.04 -13.34 8.06
CA GLU A 62 -0.15 -11.90 8.26
C GLU A 62 -0.52 -11.56 9.71
N TYR A 63 -1.55 -12.20 10.26
CA TYR A 63 -1.97 -12.02 11.66
C TYR A 63 -0.79 -12.25 12.62
N SER A 64 -0.05 -13.33 12.45
CA SER A 64 1.09 -13.64 13.32
C SER A 64 2.18 -12.56 13.24
N ILE A 65 2.44 -12.03 12.04
CA ILE A 65 3.40 -10.95 11.84
C ILE A 65 2.94 -9.67 12.55
N PHE A 66 1.64 -9.30 12.43
CA PHE A 66 1.14 -8.07 13.05
C PHE A 66 0.95 -8.19 14.55
N TYR A 67 0.62 -9.37 15.05
CA TYR A 67 0.62 -9.65 16.48
C TYR A 67 2.03 -9.38 17.08
N ASP A 68 3.07 -9.97 16.49
CA ASP A 68 4.45 -9.76 16.92
C ASP A 68 4.91 -8.31 16.74
N PHE A 69 4.48 -7.66 15.67
CA PHE A 69 4.77 -6.25 15.40
C PHE A 69 4.24 -5.35 16.51
N TYR A 70 2.96 -5.45 16.86
CA TYR A 70 2.37 -4.65 17.94
C TYR A 70 2.98 -4.98 19.30
N LYS A 71 3.17 -6.26 19.61
CA LYS A 71 3.81 -6.71 20.85
C LYS A 71 5.21 -6.11 21.03
N ASN A 72 6.02 -6.19 19.99
CA ASN A 72 7.37 -5.64 20.03
C ASN A 72 7.38 -4.10 20.07
N THR A 73 6.46 -3.44 19.38
CA THR A 73 6.29 -1.98 19.44
C THR A 73 6.03 -1.52 20.87
N PHE A 74 5.08 -2.14 21.57
CA PHE A 74 4.78 -1.81 22.97
C PHE A 74 5.92 -2.16 23.93
N ASN A 75 6.68 -3.24 23.67
CA ASN A 75 7.88 -3.55 24.43
C ASN A 75 8.95 -2.44 24.33
N ILE A 76 9.18 -1.91 23.12
CA ILE A 76 10.13 -0.79 22.91
C ILE A 76 9.66 0.46 23.66
N LEU A 77 8.35 0.70 23.66
CA LEU A 77 7.75 1.84 24.35
C LEU A 77 7.68 1.67 25.88
N ASN A 78 8.04 0.50 26.42
CA ASN A 78 7.83 0.13 27.83
C ASN A 78 6.38 0.35 28.28
N TYR A 79 5.43 0.12 27.39
CA TYR A 79 4.00 0.30 27.62
C TYR A 79 3.31 -1.07 27.70
N SER A 80 2.67 -1.35 28.85
CA SER A 80 2.00 -2.63 29.06
C SER A 80 0.59 -2.61 28.51
N VAL A 81 0.29 -3.58 27.64
CA VAL A 81 -1.05 -3.87 27.14
C VAL A 81 -1.43 -5.31 27.47
N SER A 82 -2.72 -5.60 27.53
CA SER A 82 -3.19 -6.99 27.70
C SER A 82 -3.01 -7.79 26.40
N GLU A 83 -2.95 -9.11 26.54
CA GLU A 83 -2.95 -10.03 25.38
C GLU A 83 -4.15 -9.79 24.46
N GLU A 84 -5.33 -9.58 25.05
CA GLU A 84 -6.58 -9.28 24.34
C GLU A 84 -6.45 -8.02 23.44
N ILE A 85 -5.77 -6.96 23.92
CA ILE A 85 -5.52 -5.77 23.10
C ILE A 85 -4.62 -6.09 21.92
N LEU A 86 -3.55 -6.88 22.13
CA LEU A 86 -2.64 -7.28 21.05
C LEU A 86 -3.36 -8.11 19.98
N GLU A 87 -4.17 -9.08 20.40
CA GLU A 87 -5.00 -9.89 19.51
C GLU A 87 -5.98 -9.02 18.72
N ASN A 88 -6.70 -8.13 19.39
CA ASN A 88 -7.66 -7.25 18.73
C ASN A 88 -7.01 -6.33 17.69
N LEU A 89 -5.82 -5.77 17.98
CA LEU A 89 -5.09 -4.94 17.03
C LEU A 89 -4.62 -5.75 15.81
N ALA A 90 -4.13 -6.97 16.01
CA ALA A 90 -3.70 -7.83 14.93
C ALA A 90 -4.90 -8.31 14.08
N ILE A 91 -6.03 -8.64 14.71
CA ILE A 91 -7.30 -8.99 14.03
C ILE A 91 -7.80 -7.80 13.20
N ASP A 92 -7.86 -6.61 13.80
CA ASP A 92 -8.32 -5.41 13.09
C ASP A 92 -7.46 -5.11 11.87
N PHE A 93 -6.15 -5.21 12.03
CA PHE A 93 -5.23 -4.96 10.91
C PHE A 93 -5.38 -5.98 9.79
N THR A 94 -5.55 -7.27 10.13
CA THR A 94 -5.51 -8.37 9.16
C THR A 94 -6.88 -8.68 8.55
N TYR A 95 -7.95 -8.67 9.34
CA TYR A 95 -9.25 -9.21 8.93
C TYR A 95 -10.31 -8.15 8.67
N THR A 96 -9.98 -6.85 8.79
CA THR A 96 -10.91 -5.77 8.50
C THR A 96 -10.34 -4.76 7.51
N ASP A 97 -11.24 -3.97 6.92
CA ASP A 97 -10.86 -2.83 6.08
C ASP A 97 -10.97 -1.48 6.82
N HIS A 98 -11.19 -1.51 8.12
CA HIS A 98 -11.45 -0.32 8.95
C HIS A 98 -10.35 0.74 8.84
N LYS A 99 -9.12 0.31 8.59
CA LYS A 99 -7.96 1.18 8.39
C LYS A 99 -8.01 2.01 7.11
N TYR A 100 -8.77 1.57 6.09
CA TYR A 100 -8.78 2.20 4.77
C TYR A 100 -10.00 3.09 4.54
N GLY A 101 -9.79 4.26 3.92
CA GLY A 101 -10.77 4.99 3.14
C GLY A 101 -10.44 4.85 1.66
N PHE A 102 -11.45 4.90 0.79
CA PHE A 102 -11.28 4.83 -0.65
C PHE A 102 -11.68 6.17 -1.27
N TYR A 103 -10.99 6.59 -2.32
CA TYR A 103 -11.38 7.79 -3.05
C TYR A 103 -12.64 7.52 -3.87
N ASP A 104 -13.61 8.43 -3.83
CA ASP A 104 -14.94 8.23 -4.44
C ASP A 104 -14.91 8.13 -5.97
N ASP A 105 -13.92 8.75 -6.60
CA ASP A 105 -13.77 8.82 -8.06
C ASP A 105 -13.21 7.54 -8.69
N ILE A 106 -12.52 6.69 -7.94
CA ILE A 106 -11.76 5.55 -8.50
C ILE A 106 -12.63 4.58 -9.30
N TYR A 107 -13.87 4.33 -8.89
CA TYR A 107 -14.74 3.38 -9.57
C TYR A 107 -15.08 3.82 -10.99
N ASN A 108 -15.42 5.10 -11.14
CA ASN A 108 -15.74 5.67 -12.47
C ASN A 108 -14.49 5.74 -13.34
N GLU A 109 -13.34 6.11 -12.75
CA GLU A 109 -12.08 6.24 -13.48
C GLU A 109 -11.56 4.89 -13.92
N LEU A 110 -11.53 3.88 -13.05
CA LEU A 110 -11.11 2.53 -13.41
C LEU A 110 -12.02 1.89 -14.47
N ASP A 111 -13.33 2.18 -14.44
CA ASP A 111 -14.28 1.66 -15.44
C ASP A 111 -13.99 2.21 -16.85
N ILE A 112 -13.54 3.46 -16.95
CA ILE A 112 -13.09 4.06 -18.21
C ILE A 112 -11.73 3.50 -18.62
N LEU A 113 -10.76 3.47 -17.70
CA LEU A 113 -9.37 3.13 -17.97
C LEU A 113 -9.16 1.68 -18.40
N LYS A 114 -9.95 0.72 -17.87
CA LYS A 114 -9.88 -0.69 -18.29
C LYS A 114 -10.19 -0.90 -19.78
N ASN A 115 -10.85 0.07 -20.43
CA ASN A 115 -11.12 0.01 -21.87
C ASN A 115 -9.95 0.54 -22.72
N LYS A 116 -8.97 1.21 -22.08
CA LYS A 116 -7.79 1.80 -22.77
C LYS A 116 -6.50 1.07 -22.41
N TYR A 117 -6.41 0.52 -21.21
CA TYR A 117 -5.20 -0.07 -20.65
C TYR A 117 -5.48 -1.45 -20.06
N ILE A 118 -4.47 -2.29 -20.06
CA ILE A 118 -4.40 -3.43 -19.14
C ILE A 118 -4.01 -2.84 -17.79
N LEU A 119 -4.95 -2.89 -16.82
CA LEU A 119 -4.72 -2.35 -15.48
C LEU A 119 -4.05 -3.42 -14.62
N ILE A 120 -3.01 -3.03 -13.91
CA ILE A 120 -2.25 -3.88 -13.00
C ILE A 120 -2.11 -3.15 -11.66
N LEU A 121 -2.38 -3.83 -10.54
CA LEU A 121 -2.04 -3.32 -9.23
C LEU A 121 -0.66 -3.82 -8.82
N LEU A 122 0.22 -2.93 -8.34
CA LEU A 122 1.53 -3.26 -7.77
C LEU A 122 1.66 -2.56 -6.42
N SER A 123 1.48 -3.30 -5.33
CA SER A 123 1.39 -2.72 -3.99
C SER A 123 2.34 -3.38 -3.00
N ASP A 124 3.06 -2.56 -2.24
CA ASP A 124 3.72 -3.00 -1.01
C ASP A 124 2.65 -3.19 0.07
N ASN A 125 2.13 -4.41 0.17
CA ASN A 125 0.98 -4.73 0.98
C ASN A 125 1.00 -6.21 1.44
N TRP A 126 -0.07 -6.63 2.10
CA TRP A 126 -0.24 -7.90 2.78
C TRP A 126 -1.39 -8.71 2.18
N PRO A 127 -1.53 -10.01 2.50
CA PRO A 127 -2.62 -10.87 2.02
C PRO A 127 -4.00 -10.28 2.17
N CYS A 128 -4.27 -9.49 3.22
CA CYS A 128 -5.56 -8.83 3.47
C CYS A 128 -6.00 -7.88 2.33
N CYS A 129 -5.06 -7.41 1.51
CA CYS A 129 -5.40 -6.54 0.38
C CYS A 129 -6.34 -7.23 -0.61
N ASN A 130 -6.15 -8.53 -0.89
CA ASN A 130 -6.98 -9.26 -1.85
C ASN A 130 -8.47 -9.32 -1.43
N PRO A 131 -8.84 -9.85 -0.24
CA PRO A 131 -10.24 -9.84 0.16
C PRO A 131 -10.83 -8.43 0.26
N ILE A 132 -10.06 -7.44 0.68
CA ILE A 132 -10.51 -6.03 0.72
C ILE A 132 -10.84 -5.53 -0.71
N MET A 133 -9.98 -5.80 -1.67
CA MET A 133 -10.22 -5.45 -3.08
C MET A 133 -11.46 -6.14 -3.64
N ASP A 134 -11.71 -7.40 -3.26
CA ASP A 134 -12.89 -8.17 -3.68
C ASP A 134 -14.17 -7.62 -3.06
N GLU A 135 -14.19 -7.38 -1.75
CA GLU A 135 -15.33 -6.82 -1.03
C GLU A 135 -15.72 -5.43 -1.55
N ARG A 136 -14.72 -4.63 -1.95
CA ARG A 136 -14.91 -3.32 -2.56
C ARG A 136 -15.19 -3.36 -4.06
N ASN A 137 -15.31 -4.56 -4.65
CA ASN A 137 -15.52 -4.76 -6.09
C ASN A 137 -14.47 -4.07 -6.97
N LEU A 138 -13.23 -3.97 -6.50
CA LEU A 138 -12.11 -3.33 -7.21
C LEU A 138 -11.29 -4.35 -8.01
N SER A 139 -11.18 -5.60 -7.56
CA SER A 139 -10.39 -6.65 -8.24
C SER A 139 -10.78 -6.84 -9.70
N LYS A 140 -12.07 -6.68 -10.02
CA LYS A 140 -12.61 -6.83 -11.39
C LYS A 140 -12.04 -5.87 -12.44
N TYR A 141 -11.38 -4.82 -12.01
CA TYR A 141 -10.77 -3.83 -12.91
C TYR A 141 -9.35 -4.23 -13.33
N PHE A 142 -8.67 -5.04 -12.52
CA PHE A 142 -7.26 -5.38 -12.71
C PHE A 142 -7.11 -6.75 -13.37
N ASP A 143 -6.21 -6.83 -14.35
CA ASP A 143 -5.79 -8.09 -14.97
C ASP A 143 -5.02 -8.94 -13.95
N LYS A 144 -4.19 -8.28 -13.13
CA LYS A 144 -3.49 -8.91 -12.01
C LYS A 144 -3.21 -7.93 -10.87
N ILE A 145 -3.22 -8.47 -9.65
CA ILE A 145 -2.88 -7.79 -8.41
C ILE A 145 -1.59 -8.40 -7.88
N TYR A 146 -0.53 -7.58 -7.78
CA TYR A 146 0.75 -7.94 -7.21
C TYR A 146 0.86 -7.36 -5.80
N ILE A 147 0.96 -8.24 -4.82
CA ILE A 147 1.14 -7.91 -3.40
C ILE A 147 2.53 -8.35 -2.98
N SER A 148 3.34 -7.43 -2.46
CA SER A 148 4.76 -7.63 -2.16
C SER A 148 5.01 -8.82 -1.22
N SER A 149 4.17 -9.01 -0.21
CA SER A 149 4.30 -10.10 0.76
C SER A 149 4.24 -11.49 0.14
N PHE A 150 3.52 -11.69 -0.97
CA PHE A 150 3.48 -13.00 -1.65
C PHE A 150 4.83 -13.39 -2.25
N TYR A 151 5.64 -12.40 -2.58
CA TYR A 151 6.95 -12.57 -3.22
C TYR A 151 8.12 -12.43 -2.24
N GLY A 152 7.88 -11.94 -1.01
CA GLY A 152 8.92 -11.67 -0.03
C GLY A 152 9.88 -10.55 -0.47
N THR A 153 9.35 -9.55 -1.16
CA THR A 153 10.09 -8.38 -1.65
C THR A 153 9.26 -7.12 -1.49
N LYS A 154 9.76 -5.97 -1.96
CA LYS A 154 9.07 -4.68 -1.97
C LYS A 154 9.53 -3.83 -3.15
N LYS A 155 8.76 -2.80 -3.51
CA LYS A 155 9.07 -1.90 -4.64
C LYS A 155 10.45 -1.25 -4.50
N SER A 156 10.87 -0.88 -3.29
CA SER A 156 12.17 -0.25 -3.05
C SER A 156 13.39 -1.15 -3.31
N ASN A 157 13.20 -2.47 -3.43
CA ASN A 157 14.28 -3.39 -3.83
C ASN A 157 14.50 -3.41 -5.35
N GLY A 158 13.52 -2.95 -6.13
CA GLY A 158 13.56 -2.94 -7.59
C GLY A 158 13.19 -4.28 -8.26
N ASP A 159 13.47 -5.40 -7.64
CA ASP A 159 13.16 -6.75 -8.16
C ASP A 159 11.64 -7.01 -8.25
N PHE A 160 10.84 -6.35 -7.44
CA PHE A 160 9.39 -6.45 -7.52
C PHE A 160 8.84 -5.89 -8.84
N PHE A 161 9.44 -4.83 -9.37
CA PHE A 161 9.14 -4.35 -10.73
C PHE A 161 9.60 -5.35 -11.79
N ASP A 162 10.77 -5.98 -11.60
CA ASP A 162 11.32 -6.95 -12.56
C ASP A 162 10.39 -8.17 -12.72
N ILE A 163 9.78 -8.64 -11.61
CA ILE A 163 8.79 -9.74 -11.63
C ILE A 163 7.64 -9.41 -12.58
N LEU A 164 7.02 -8.24 -12.42
CA LEU A 164 5.89 -7.80 -13.24
C LEU A 164 6.32 -7.55 -14.69
N ILE A 165 7.43 -6.84 -14.90
CA ILE A 165 7.94 -6.51 -16.24
C ILE A 165 8.24 -7.78 -17.05
N ASN A 166 8.86 -8.77 -16.42
CA ASN A 166 9.19 -10.04 -17.07
C ASN A 166 7.94 -10.86 -17.38
N GLU A 167 6.96 -10.93 -16.46
CA GLU A 167 5.74 -11.71 -16.66
C GLU A 167 4.91 -11.18 -17.84
N TYR A 168 4.77 -9.85 -17.95
CA TYR A 168 4.05 -9.22 -19.06
C TYR A 168 4.91 -8.90 -20.27
N ASN A 169 6.23 -9.16 -20.20
CA ASN A 169 7.20 -8.81 -21.25
C ASN A 169 7.10 -7.33 -21.67
N ILE A 170 6.97 -6.43 -20.69
CA ILE A 170 6.79 -4.99 -20.89
C ILE A 170 8.05 -4.39 -21.51
N LYS A 171 7.89 -3.67 -22.62
CA LYS A 171 8.97 -2.96 -23.29
C LYS A 171 9.05 -1.51 -22.83
N PRO A 172 10.23 -0.87 -22.94
CA PRO A 172 10.36 0.56 -22.68
C PRO A 172 9.29 1.37 -23.42
N GLY A 173 8.62 2.25 -22.70
CA GLY A 173 7.58 3.11 -23.26
C GLY A 173 6.19 2.48 -23.37
N GLU A 174 5.97 1.22 -22.95
CA GLU A 174 4.66 0.56 -23.05
C GLU A 174 3.81 0.69 -21.77
N ALA A 175 4.38 1.10 -20.64
CA ALA A 175 3.67 1.17 -19.38
C ALA A 175 3.82 2.52 -18.69
N TYR A 176 2.74 2.95 -18.02
CA TYR A 176 2.78 3.93 -16.95
C TYR A 176 2.83 3.23 -15.59
N PHE A 177 3.54 3.84 -14.65
CA PHE A 177 3.45 3.51 -13.23
C PHE A 177 3.07 4.75 -12.42
N VAL A 178 2.10 4.61 -11.52
CA VAL A 178 1.55 5.68 -10.69
C VAL A 178 1.72 5.32 -9.22
N ASP A 179 2.36 6.19 -8.47
CA ASP A 179 2.64 6.03 -7.04
C ASP A 179 2.71 7.42 -6.39
N ASP A 180 2.47 7.57 -5.09
CA ASP A 180 2.65 8.83 -4.37
C ASP A 180 4.11 9.09 -3.98
N ASN A 181 4.92 8.04 -3.91
CA ASN A 181 6.29 8.07 -3.39
C ASN A 181 7.31 8.32 -4.50
N GLU A 182 7.93 9.51 -4.49
CA GLU A 182 8.94 9.92 -5.47
C GLU A 182 10.11 8.94 -5.58
N SER A 183 10.58 8.37 -4.44
CA SER A 183 11.71 7.44 -4.45
C SER A 183 11.37 6.12 -5.17
N LEU A 184 10.12 5.65 -5.09
CA LEU A 184 9.68 4.46 -5.81
C LEU A 184 9.50 4.73 -7.30
N LEU A 185 9.11 5.95 -7.65
CA LEU A 185 9.05 6.41 -9.05
C LEU A 185 10.45 6.49 -9.68
N ASP A 186 11.47 6.94 -8.92
CA ASP A 186 12.86 6.93 -9.39
C ASP A 186 13.30 5.51 -9.79
N ILE A 187 13.02 4.51 -8.93
CA ILE A 187 13.34 3.10 -9.19
C ILE A 187 12.56 2.56 -10.41
N ALA A 188 11.26 2.85 -10.48
CA ALA A 188 10.42 2.43 -11.61
C ALA A 188 10.91 3.03 -12.95
N LYS A 189 11.38 4.29 -12.92
CA LYS A 189 11.95 4.97 -14.08
C LYS A 189 13.26 4.31 -14.55
N GLU A 190 14.11 3.85 -13.63
CA GLU A 190 15.31 3.07 -13.93
C GLU A 190 14.98 1.74 -14.62
N LYS A 191 13.77 1.18 -14.36
CA LYS A 191 13.22 0.01 -15.04
C LYS A 191 12.53 0.34 -16.37
N ASN A 192 12.69 1.56 -16.88
CA ASN A 192 12.10 2.06 -18.13
C ASN A 192 10.56 2.15 -18.13
N LEU A 193 9.94 2.31 -16.99
CA LEU A 193 8.53 2.68 -16.87
C LEU A 193 8.38 4.20 -16.99
N ASP A 194 7.29 4.68 -17.60
CA ASP A 194 6.91 6.09 -17.54
C ASP A 194 6.13 6.36 -16.25
N VAL A 195 6.60 7.28 -15.45
CA VAL A 195 6.11 7.46 -14.09
C VAL A 195 5.28 8.73 -13.92
N ARG A 196 4.29 8.69 -13.02
CA ARG A 196 3.49 9.84 -12.59
C ARG A 196 3.38 9.82 -11.06
N GLN A 197 3.62 10.97 -10.46
CA GLN A 197 3.43 11.10 -9.00
C GLN A 197 1.98 11.46 -8.71
N MET A 198 1.30 10.60 -7.96
CA MET A 198 -0.04 10.91 -7.48
C MET A 198 0.04 11.83 -6.25
N ASP A 199 -0.71 12.91 -6.30
CA ASP A 199 -0.90 13.83 -5.16
C ASP A 199 -2.38 14.16 -5.01
N ARG A 200 -3.12 13.23 -4.40
CA ARG A 200 -4.57 13.35 -4.14
C ARG A 200 -4.93 14.53 -3.23
N GLU A 201 -4.00 14.93 -2.37
CA GLU A 201 -4.23 15.91 -1.32
C GLU A 201 -3.71 17.32 -1.70
N GLY A 202 -2.94 17.45 -2.78
CA GLY A 202 -2.36 18.70 -3.22
C GLY A 202 -1.26 19.24 -2.28
N VAL A 203 -0.52 18.32 -1.61
CA VAL A 203 0.50 18.67 -0.61
C VAL A 203 1.93 18.63 -1.15
N VAL A 204 2.15 18.06 -2.33
CA VAL A 204 3.47 17.98 -2.95
C VAL A 204 3.86 19.32 -3.52
N VAL A 205 4.84 19.98 -2.91
CA VAL A 205 5.31 21.32 -3.32
C VAL A 205 6.19 21.26 -4.57
N SER A 206 6.99 20.18 -4.71
CA SER A 206 7.87 19.95 -5.86
C SER A 206 8.15 18.47 -6.04
N SER A 207 8.36 18.03 -7.28
CA SER A 207 8.76 16.66 -7.62
C SER A 207 9.66 16.66 -8.84
N LYS A 208 10.48 15.62 -8.98
CA LYS A 208 11.24 15.31 -10.19
C LYS A 208 10.35 14.72 -11.30
N HIS A 209 9.13 14.31 -10.94
CA HIS A 209 8.18 13.64 -11.83
C HIS A 209 6.95 14.52 -12.06
N GLU A 210 6.21 14.24 -13.11
CA GLU A 210 4.96 14.91 -13.39
C GLU A 210 3.92 14.54 -12.33
N ILE A 211 3.40 15.56 -11.64
CA ILE A 211 2.39 15.41 -10.58
C ILE A 211 1.02 15.34 -11.22
N ILE A 212 0.22 14.39 -10.77
CA ILE A 212 -1.19 14.24 -11.13
C ILE A 212 -2.04 14.15 -9.86
N HIS A 213 -3.30 14.61 -9.94
CA HIS A 213 -4.19 14.66 -8.76
C HIS A 213 -5.33 13.64 -8.82
N ASP A 214 -5.58 13.07 -10.01
CA ASP A 214 -6.56 12.01 -10.25
C ASP A 214 -6.14 11.14 -11.44
N LEU A 215 -6.89 10.08 -11.68
CA LEU A 215 -6.62 9.16 -12.78
C LEU A 215 -7.19 9.62 -14.14
N LYS A 216 -7.95 10.74 -14.19
CA LYS A 216 -8.46 11.31 -15.45
C LYS A 216 -7.35 11.79 -16.37
N TYR A 217 -6.17 12.02 -15.80
CA TYR A 217 -4.95 12.30 -16.56
C TYR A 217 -4.74 11.31 -17.72
N PHE A 218 -5.19 10.07 -17.59
CA PHE A 218 -4.98 8.99 -18.56
C PHE A 218 -6.13 8.80 -19.56
N TYR A 219 -7.14 9.67 -19.57
CA TYR A 219 -8.29 9.59 -20.48
C TYR A 219 -7.95 9.86 -21.95
#